data_f069263c4dd268edb35255fb22ba41f1
#
_entry.id   f069263c4dd268edb35255fb22ba41f1
#
_cell.length_a   1.000
_cell.length_b   1.000
_cell.length_c   1.000
_cell.angle_alpha   90.00
_cell.angle_beta   90.00
_cell.angle_gamma   90.00
#
_symmetry.space_group_name_H-M   'P 1'
#
loop_
_entity.id
_entity.type
_entity.pdbx_description
1 polymer ?
#
loop_
_entity_poly.entity_id
_entity_poly.type
_entity_poly.pdbx_seq_one_letter_code
_entity_poly.pdbx_strand_id
1 'polypeptide(L)'
;MTNSGSLSVFGWASIADFLGDFLVYRNLVPMDERLPGLDAIRGQINLPAGRVPRKLQPDYARVIVHLLNRARALDKPAADLQRLIFVGDTRMNDGTAFANICQAGGWPGFAFIASETSEPPATEVVPVSVDHSLYLANRWGALADFDRYLFQEKFPVDSSTAVIVDLDKTALGARGRNAHVIDQARVQAVQDTVANLLGNDFDETAFKTAYQHLNQVEFHPFTGDNQDYLAYVCLILGSDLVDLTSLVEEIRSARLDSFETFIQRVEDQVNALPPALADIHSDIYANVQLGDPTPFKAFRRNEFLRTVSKMGCLGDEASVEELLAGEIVLTQEVRAMAGEWRRRGALLFGLSDKPDEASIPTPELASQGYLAIHRTATHVIGQKD
;
A
#
# COMPACT_ATOMS: atom_id res chain seq x y z
N MET A 1 -27.36 14.78 19.31
CA MET A 1 -26.50 13.71 19.83
C MET A 1 -26.28 12.76 18.68
N THR A 2 -25.25 12.96 17.89
CA THR A 2 -24.89 12.06 16.80
C THR A 2 -24.17 10.87 17.42
N ASN A 3 -24.84 9.72 17.37
CA ASN A 3 -24.30 8.43 17.77
C ASN A 3 -22.99 8.19 16.99
N SER A 4 -21.85 8.29 17.65
CA SER A 4 -20.66 7.61 17.16
C SER A 4 -20.97 6.12 17.24
N GLY A 5 -21.37 5.51 16.11
CA GLY A 5 -21.74 4.11 16.07
C GLY A 5 -20.63 3.27 16.69
N SER A 6 -20.97 2.41 17.65
CA SER A 6 -20.00 1.51 18.25
C SER A 6 -19.46 0.56 17.19
N LEU A 7 -18.15 0.37 17.14
CA LEU A 7 -17.51 -0.63 16.27
C LEU A 7 -17.90 -2.04 16.75
N SER A 8 -18.02 -2.95 15.81
CA SER A 8 -18.40 -4.35 16.06
C SER A 8 -17.60 -5.29 15.16
N VAL A 9 -17.50 -6.54 15.60
CA VAL A 9 -16.92 -7.63 14.80
C VAL A 9 -18.00 -8.22 13.89
N PHE A 10 -17.67 -8.43 12.62
CA PHE A 10 -18.52 -9.01 11.58
C PHE A 10 -18.01 -10.39 11.09
N GLY A 11 -17.28 -11.10 11.96
CA GLY A 11 -16.67 -12.38 11.66
C GLY A 11 -15.34 -12.26 10.91
N TRP A 12 -15.04 -13.26 10.09
CA TRP A 12 -13.79 -13.39 9.34
C TRP A 12 -14.01 -13.21 7.84
N ALA A 13 -13.06 -12.60 7.17
CA ALA A 13 -13.00 -12.56 5.70
C ALA A 13 -11.58 -12.25 5.23
N SER A 14 -11.38 -12.47 3.93
CA SER A 14 -10.21 -11.99 3.17
C SER A 14 -10.63 -10.91 2.17
N ILE A 15 -9.68 -10.20 1.61
CA ILE A 15 -9.94 -9.28 0.49
C ILE A 15 -10.47 -10.07 -0.71
N ALA A 16 -9.95 -11.28 -0.95
CA ALA A 16 -10.36 -12.13 -2.06
C ALA A 16 -11.85 -12.50 -2.02
N ASP A 17 -12.49 -12.52 -0.84
CA ASP A 17 -13.92 -12.84 -0.72
C ASP A 17 -14.82 -11.81 -1.43
N PHE A 18 -14.36 -10.58 -1.63
CA PHE A 18 -15.14 -9.55 -2.32
C PHE A 18 -14.48 -8.99 -3.59
N LEU A 19 -13.15 -8.94 -3.68
CA LEU A 19 -12.45 -8.51 -4.91
C LEU A 19 -12.10 -9.70 -5.84
N GLY A 20 -11.96 -10.91 -5.30
CA GLY A 20 -11.31 -12.01 -6.01
C GLY A 20 -9.83 -11.72 -6.23
N ASP A 21 -9.34 -12.11 -7.41
CA ASP A 21 -7.94 -11.87 -7.83
C ASP A 21 -7.80 -10.68 -8.80
N PHE A 22 -8.86 -9.92 -9.03
CA PHE A 22 -8.79 -8.69 -9.81
C PHE A 22 -8.13 -7.57 -9.00
N LEU A 23 -6.81 -7.73 -8.82
CA LEU A 23 -5.99 -6.73 -8.13
C LEU A 23 -4.53 -6.79 -8.59
N VAL A 24 -3.82 -5.70 -8.34
CA VAL A 24 -2.38 -5.58 -8.55
C VAL A 24 -1.71 -4.97 -7.34
N TYR A 25 -0.48 -5.43 -7.10
CA TYR A 25 0.48 -4.78 -6.22
C TYR A 25 1.41 -3.86 -7.02
N ARG A 26 2.47 -3.37 -6.39
CA ARG A 26 3.39 -2.36 -6.95
C ARG A 26 3.94 -2.68 -8.34
N ASN A 27 4.27 -3.94 -8.63
CA ASN A 27 4.88 -4.31 -9.92
C ASN A 27 3.87 -4.41 -11.07
N LEU A 28 2.59 -4.16 -10.80
CA LEU A 28 1.52 -4.18 -11.81
C LEU A 28 1.40 -5.53 -12.54
N VAL A 29 1.67 -6.60 -11.79
CA VAL A 29 1.38 -7.97 -12.21
C VAL A 29 0.06 -8.38 -11.55
N PRO A 30 -1.02 -8.60 -12.34
CA PRO A 30 -2.31 -9.00 -11.78
C PRO A 30 -2.23 -10.34 -11.06
N MET A 31 -3.00 -10.47 -9.96
CA MET A 31 -3.13 -11.75 -9.26
C MET A 31 -3.98 -12.75 -10.03
N ASP A 32 -4.87 -12.28 -10.91
CA ASP A 32 -5.60 -13.12 -11.86
C ASP A 32 -4.73 -13.36 -13.10
N GLU A 33 -4.27 -14.58 -13.25
CA GLU A 33 -3.37 -15.01 -14.34
C GLU A 33 -3.96 -14.85 -15.76
N ARG A 34 -5.27 -14.64 -15.87
CA ARG A 34 -5.94 -14.35 -17.15
C ARG A 34 -5.71 -12.94 -17.63
N LEU A 35 -5.27 -12.04 -16.73
CA LEU A 35 -4.92 -10.66 -17.06
C LEU A 35 -3.43 -10.55 -17.41
N PRO A 36 -3.07 -9.74 -18.41
CA PRO A 36 -1.67 -9.53 -18.76
C PRO A 36 -0.96 -8.67 -17.71
N GLY A 37 0.26 -9.05 -17.32
CA GLY A 37 1.13 -8.20 -16.49
C GLY A 37 1.74 -7.03 -17.28
N LEU A 38 2.36 -6.09 -16.55
CA LEU A 38 2.93 -4.85 -17.11
C LEU A 38 3.81 -5.10 -18.36
N ASP A 39 4.69 -6.07 -18.31
CA ASP A 39 5.64 -6.30 -19.42
C ASP A 39 4.95 -6.76 -20.72
N ALA A 40 3.87 -7.52 -20.59
CA ALA A 40 3.08 -7.97 -21.73
C ALA A 40 2.27 -6.83 -22.40
N ILE A 41 1.98 -5.75 -21.66
CA ILE A 41 1.16 -4.65 -22.17
C ILE A 41 1.96 -3.41 -22.55
N ARG A 42 3.23 -3.28 -22.16
CA ARG A 42 4.07 -2.10 -22.41
C ARG A 42 4.03 -1.64 -23.88
N GLY A 43 4.23 -2.56 -24.81
CA GLY A 43 4.18 -2.27 -26.25
C GLY A 43 2.80 -1.83 -26.74
N GLN A 44 1.72 -2.40 -26.17
CA GLN A 44 0.35 -2.10 -26.57
C GLN A 44 -0.09 -0.68 -26.17
N ILE A 45 0.45 -0.16 -25.09
CA ILE A 45 0.13 1.17 -24.57
C ILE A 45 1.29 2.18 -24.73
N ASN A 46 2.31 1.85 -25.53
CA ASN A 46 3.47 2.70 -25.80
C ASN A 46 4.16 3.20 -24.52
N LEU A 47 4.39 2.30 -23.56
CA LEU A 47 5.21 2.60 -22.38
C LEU A 47 6.68 2.33 -22.67
N PRO A 48 7.60 3.20 -22.20
CA PRO A 48 9.03 2.94 -22.32
C PRO A 48 9.43 1.68 -21.57
N ALA A 49 10.47 1.03 -22.05
CA ALA A 49 11.11 -0.06 -21.32
C ALA A 49 11.73 0.46 -20.01
N GLY A 50 11.86 -0.40 -19.00
CA GLY A 50 12.51 -0.07 -17.74
C GLY A 50 11.56 0.04 -16.56
N ARG A 51 11.58 1.16 -15.84
CA ARG A 51 10.93 1.32 -14.52
C ARG A 51 9.44 1.01 -14.50
N VAL A 52 9.00 0.39 -13.41
CA VAL A 52 7.56 0.25 -13.09
C VAL A 52 7.01 1.65 -12.75
N PRO A 53 5.94 2.11 -13.43
CA PRO A 53 5.37 3.41 -13.13
C PRO A 53 4.76 3.44 -11.73
N ARG A 54 4.89 4.58 -11.05
CA ARG A 54 4.39 4.80 -9.69
C ARG A 54 2.94 5.32 -9.72
N LYS A 55 2.20 5.07 -8.66
CA LYS A 55 0.76 5.38 -8.49
C LYS A 55 0.40 6.83 -8.87
N LEU A 56 1.30 7.79 -8.63
CA LEU A 56 1.12 9.21 -8.97
C LEU A 56 1.40 9.56 -10.45
N GLN A 57 1.93 8.64 -11.23
CA GLN A 57 2.36 8.93 -12.60
C GLN A 57 1.25 8.65 -13.63
N PRO A 58 1.14 9.45 -14.71
CA PRO A 58 0.17 9.21 -15.78
C PRO A 58 0.33 7.84 -16.45
N ASP A 59 1.56 7.33 -16.56
CA ASP A 59 1.81 6.01 -17.14
C ASP A 59 1.23 4.87 -16.30
N TYR A 60 1.22 5.00 -14.96
CA TYR A 60 0.51 4.08 -14.08
C TYR A 60 -0.98 4.03 -14.43
N ALA A 61 -1.60 5.18 -14.58
CA ALA A 61 -3.01 5.28 -14.92
C ALA A 61 -3.35 4.59 -16.25
N ARG A 62 -2.47 4.71 -17.27
CA ARG A 62 -2.64 4.03 -18.57
C ARG A 62 -2.61 2.51 -18.41
N VAL A 63 -1.73 1.98 -17.56
CA VAL A 63 -1.68 0.55 -17.23
C VAL A 63 -2.99 0.12 -16.56
N ILE A 64 -3.43 0.86 -15.53
CA ILE A 64 -4.65 0.51 -14.79
C ILE A 64 -5.89 0.55 -15.70
N VAL A 65 -6.04 1.56 -16.55
CA VAL A 65 -7.15 1.62 -17.52
C VAL A 65 -7.15 0.40 -18.45
N HIS A 66 -5.96 -0.01 -18.93
CA HIS A 66 -5.85 -1.21 -19.76
C HIS A 66 -6.28 -2.47 -18.98
N LEU A 67 -5.81 -2.64 -17.75
CA LEU A 67 -6.17 -3.79 -16.91
C LEU A 67 -7.66 -3.81 -16.55
N LEU A 68 -8.26 -2.66 -16.23
CA LEU A 68 -9.69 -2.54 -15.95
C LEU A 68 -10.53 -2.98 -17.16
N ASN A 69 -10.20 -2.52 -18.37
CA ASN A 69 -10.90 -2.92 -19.57
C ASN A 69 -10.77 -4.43 -19.85
N ARG A 70 -9.57 -5.00 -19.61
CA ARG A 70 -9.36 -6.45 -19.74
C ARG A 70 -10.15 -7.24 -18.67
N ALA A 71 -10.13 -6.78 -17.42
CA ALA A 71 -10.89 -7.40 -16.34
C ALA A 71 -12.42 -7.34 -16.62
N ARG A 72 -12.93 -6.20 -17.13
CA ARG A 72 -14.34 -6.06 -17.54
C ARG A 72 -14.69 -7.03 -18.65
N ALA A 73 -13.83 -7.16 -19.67
CA ALA A 73 -14.05 -8.10 -20.76
C ALA A 73 -14.07 -9.58 -20.29
N LEU A 74 -13.35 -9.93 -19.22
CA LEU A 74 -13.41 -11.26 -18.61
C LEU A 74 -14.66 -11.46 -17.74
N ASP A 75 -15.09 -10.42 -17.01
CA ASP A 75 -16.23 -10.51 -16.08
C ASP A 75 -17.58 -10.40 -16.84
N LYS A 76 -17.73 -9.40 -17.72
CA LYS A 76 -18.93 -9.17 -18.53
C LYS A 76 -18.56 -8.67 -19.93
N PRO A 77 -18.34 -9.56 -20.90
CA PRO A 77 -17.83 -9.20 -22.25
C PRO A 77 -18.67 -8.19 -23.04
N ALA A 78 -19.96 -8.08 -22.74
CA ALA A 78 -20.88 -7.18 -23.43
C ALA A 78 -20.95 -5.76 -22.83
N ALA A 79 -20.17 -5.47 -21.78
CA ALA A 79 -20.21 -4.19 -21.09
C ALA A 79 -18.88 -3.45 -21.23
N ASP A 80 -18.94 -2.18 -21.64
CA ASP A 80 -17.79 -1.27 -21.68
C ASP A 80 -17.77 -0.39 -20.43
N LEU A 81 -16.57 -0.10 -19.92
CA LEU A 81 -16.41 0.84 -18.81
C LEU A 81 -16.58 2.28 -19.28
N GLN A 82 -17.36 3.04 -18.53
CA GLN A 82 -17.68 4.45 -18.82
C GLN A 82 -17.51 5.35 -17.60
N ARG A 83 -17.29 4.78 -16.41
CA ARG A 83 -17.26 5.52 -15.13
C ARG A 83 -16.30 4.87 -14.16
N LEU A 84 -15.77 5.70 -13.24
CA LEU A 84 -14.87 5.26 -12.19
C LEU A 84 -15.36 5.71 -10.82
N ILE A 85 -15.38 4.77 -9.89
CA ILE A 85 -15.40 5.03 -8.44
C ILE A 85 -14.05 4.60 -7.87
N PHE A 86 -13.50 5.38 -6.95
CA PHE A 86 -12.28 5.05 -6.24
C PHE A 86 -12.50 5.14 -4.74
N VAL A 87 -12.03 4.17 -3.98
CA VAL A 87 -12.06 4.17 -2.50
C VAL A 87 -10.61 4.10 -2.01
N GLY A 88 -10.19 5.10 -1.21
CA GLY A 88 -8.82 5.21 -0.72
C GLY A 88 -8.73 5.95 0.61
N ASP A 89 -7.49 6.15 1.09
CA ASP A 89 -7.20 6.74 2.39
C ASP A 89 -6.43 8.07 2.33
N THR A 90 -5.82 8.40 1.18
CA THR A 90 -5.00 9.60 1.03
C THR A 90 -5.41 10.48 -0.14
N ARG A 91 -5.65 11.76 0.14
CA ARG A 91 -5.95 12.74 -0.90
C ARG A 91 -4.81 12.88 -1.91
N MET A 92 -3.55 12.89 -1.45
CA MET A 92 -2.41 13.11 -2.32
C MET A 92 -2.16 11.89 -3.23
N ASN A 93 -2.08 10.68 -2.68
CA ASN A 93 -1.75 9.49 -3.49
C ASN A 93 -2.98 8.96 -4.23
N ASP A 94 -4.05 8.65 -3.50
CA ASP A 94 -5.24 8.03 -4.10
C ASP A 94 -6.05 9.01 -4.92
N GLY A 95 -6.19 10.26 -4.44
CA GLY A 95 -6.87 11.32 -5.18
C GLY A 95 -6.16 11.66 -6.50
N THR A 96 -4.81 11.68 -6.51
CA THR A 96 -4.03 11.88 -7.74
C THR A 96 -4.13 10.67 -8.67
N ALA A 97 -4.02 9.44 -8.14
CA ALA A 97 -4.19 8.22 -8.94
C ALA A 97 -5.58 8.17 -9.59
N PHE A 98 -6.62 8.44 -8.80
CA PHE A 98 -8.00 8.54 -9.28
C PHE A 98 -8.13 9.53 -10.45
N ALA A 99 -7.65 10.78 -10.27
CA ALA A 99 -7.72 11.80 -11.30
C ALA A 99 -7.01 11.38 -12.59
N ASN A 100 -5.80 10.83 -12.47
CA ASN A 100 -5.03 10.35 -13.61
C ASN A 100 -5.71 9.17 -14.32
N ILE A 101 -6.35 8.23 -13.59
CA ILE A 101 -7.08 7.09 -14.17
C ILE A 101 -8.33 7.57 -14.90
N CYS A 102 -9.09 8.48 -14.29
CA CYS A 102 -10.24 9.10 -14.95
C CYS A 102 -9.83 9.79 -16.26
N GLN A 103 -8.76 10.59 -16.23
CA GLN A 103 -8.23 11.26 -17.40
C GLN A 103 -7.77 10.27 -18.48
N ALA A 104 -7.03 9.23 -18.10
CA ALA A 104 -6.52 8.22 -19.04
C ALA A 104 -7.64 7.38 -19.67
N GLY A 105 -8.72 7.11 -18.92
CA GLY A 105 -9.90 6.38 -19.38
C GLY A 105 -10.92 7.24 -20.12
N GLY A 106 -10.85 8.56 -20.00
CA GLY A 106 -11.88 9.47 -20.46
C GLY A 106 -13.21 9.30 -19.70
N TRP A 107 -13.15 8.91 -18.42
CA TRP A 107 -14.31 8.55 -17.62
C TRP A 107 -14.63 9.62 -16.56
N PRO A 108 -15.89 10.05 -16.41
CA PRO A 108 -16.30 10.76 -15.22
C PRO A 108 -16.14 9.86 -13.99
N GLY A 109 -15.92 10.47 -12.83
CA GLY A 109 -15.70 9.69 -11.64
C GLY A 109 -15.81 10.43 -10.32
N PHE A 110 -15.96 9.65 -9.26
CA PHE A 110 -15.94 10.10 -7.88
C PHE A 110 -14.99 9.23 -7.05
N ALA A 111 -14.22 9.87 -6.18
CA ALA A 111 -13.40 9.15 -5.21
C ALA A 111 -13.89 9.41 -3.79
N PHE A 112 -14.05 8.36 -3.00
CA PHE A 112 -14.20 8.43 -1.55
C PHE A 112 -12.82 8.30 -0.92
N ILE A 113 -12.42 9.31 -0.14
CA ILE A 113 -11.14 9.34 0.57
C ILE A 113 -11.43 9.55 2.04
N ALA A 114 -11.04 8.59 2.88
CA ALA A 114 -11.33 8.66 4.31
C ALA A 114 -10.11 8.41 5.20
N SER A 115 -10.11 9.12 6.32
CA SER A 115 -9.18 8.90 7.44
C SER A 115 -9.87 9.26 8.74
N GLU A 116 -10.01 8.31 9.67
CA GLU A 116 -10.68 8.60 10.95
C GLU A 116 -9.85 9.54 11.81
N THR A 117 -10.53 10.51 12.40
CA THR A 117 -9.94 11.47 13.36
C THR A 117 -10.81 11.55 14.61
N SER A 118 -10.32 12.21 15.68
CA SER A 118 -11.09 12.47 16.90
C SER A 118 -12.10 13.62 16.75
N GLU A 119 -12.03 14.37 15.64
CA GLU A 119 -12.93 15.49 15.39
C GLU A 119 -14.37 15.03 15.11
N PRO A 120 -15.38 15.92 15.23
CA PRO A 120 -16.76 15.59 14.87
C PRO A 120 -16.84 15.04 13.42
N PRO A 121 -17.80 14.13 13.13
CA PRO A 121 -17.99 13.63 11.76
C PRO A 121 -18.21 14.77 10.77
N ALA A 122 -17.42 14.74 9.71
CA ALA A 122 -17.45 15.74 8.64
C ALA A 122 -17.19 15.11 7.28
N THR A 123 -17.82 15.67 6.25
CA THR A 123 -17.61 15.33 4.86
C THR A 123 -17.47 16.61 4.03
N GLU A 124 -16.66 16.54 2.97
CA GLU A 124 -16.44 17.63 2.03
C GLU A 124 -16.36 17.10 0.60
N VAL A 125 -17.01 17.75 -0.35
CA VAL A 125 -16.87 17.44 -1.78
C VAL A 125 -15.93 18.46 -2.41
N VAL A 126 -14.82 17.99 -2.97
CA VAL A 126 -13.78 18.82 -3.59
C VAL A 126 -13.75 18.51 -5.10
N PRO A 127 -14.14 19.44 -5.96
CA PRO A 127 -13.98 19.29 -7.41
C PRO A 127 -12.48 19.20 -7.76
N VAL A 128 -12.13 18.23 -8.61
CA VAL A 128 -10.78 18.10 -9.20
C VAL A 128 -10.79 18.59 -10.64
N SER A 129 -11.86 18.31 -11.36
CA SER A 129 -12.15 18.81 -12.72
C SER A 129 -13.66 18.92 -12.91
N VAL A 130 -14.10 19.19 -14.15
CA VAL A 130 -15.54 19.28 -14.49
C VAL A 130 -16.26 17.95 -14.18
N ASP A 131 -15.61 16.82 -14.45
CA ASP A 131 -16.22 15.48 -14.37
C ASP A 131 -15.64 14.62 -13.23
N HIS A 132 -14.76 15.17 -12.41
CA HIS A 132 -14.09 14.44 -11.34
C HIS A 132 -14.17 15.16 -10.00
N SER A 133 -14.59 14.46 -8.95
CA SER A 133 -14.67 15.02 -7.60
C SER A 133 -14.19 14.02 -6.54
N LEU A 134 -13.61 14.55 -5.45
CA LEU A 134 -13.29 13.82 -4.25
C LEU A 134 -14.37 14.05 -3.20
N TYR A 135 -14.86 12.97 -2.61
CA TYR A 135 -15.68 13.00 -1.41
C TYR A 135 -14.78 12.67 -0.23
N LEU A 136 -14.37 13.68 0.50
CA LEU A 136 -13.49 13.55 1.66
C LEU A 136 -14.33 13.29 2.91
N ALA A 137 -13.88 12.37 3.76
CA ALA A 137 -14.57 12.03 5.00
C ALA A 137 -13.58 11.76 6.13
N ASN A 138 -13.97 12.12 7.35
CA ASN A 138 -13.21 11.77 8.55
C ASN A 138 -13.82 10.58 9.32
N ARG A 139 -14.61 9.76 8.64
CA ARG A 139 -15.18 8.47 9.12
C ARG A 139 -15.36 7.50 7.98
N TRP A 140 -15.04 6.24 8.20
CA TRP A 140 -15.29 5.18 7.21
C TRP A 140 -16.77 4.92 7.01
N GLY A 141 -17.60 5.07 8.05
CA GLY A 141 -19.07 4.96 7.97
C GLY A 141 -19.71 5.93 6.97
N ALA A 142 -19.05 7.04 6.65
CA ALA A 142 -19.53 7.99 5.61
C ALA A 142 -19.53 7.40 4.18
N LEU A 143 -19.01 6.18 3.98
CA LEU A 143 -19.07 5.49 2.69
C LEU A 143 -20.51 5.20 2.25
N ALA A 144 -21.42 4.95 3.21
CA ALA A 144 -22.85 4.83 2.91
C ALA A 144 -23.49 6.18 2.50
N ASP A 145 -23.03 7.30 3.06
CA ASP A 145 -23.44 8.64 2.63
C ASP A 145 -22.93 8.96 1.24
N PHE A 146 -21.71 8.52 0.92
CA PHE A 146 -21.14 8.67 -0.41
C PHE A 146 -21.96 7.90 -1.47
N ASP A 147 -22.42 6.68 -1.19
CA ASP A 147 -23.29 5.96 -2.13
C ASP A 147 -24.62 6.70 -2.37
N ARG A 148 -25.20 7.29 -1.29
CA ARG A 148 -26.40 8.16 -1.43
C ARG A 148 -26.10 9.44 -2.24
N TYR A 149 -24.93 10.03 -2.04
CA TYR A 149 -24.47 11.18 -2.81
C TYR A 149 -24.33 10.85 -4.31
N LEU A 150 -23.75 9.71 -4.68
CA LEU A 150 -23.68 9.24 -6.06
C LEU A 150 -25.09 9.15 -6.71
N PHE A 151 -26.07 8.63 -5.96
CA PHE A 151 -27.45 8.57 -6.42
C PHE A 151 -28.05 9.96 -6.65
N GLN A 152 -27.80 10.92 -5.76
CA GLN A 152 -28.27 12.31 -5.89
C GLN A 152 -27.65 13.01 -7.12
N GLU A 153 -26.37 12.76 -7.38
CA GLU A 153 -25.64 13.26 -8.55
C GLU A 153 -26.04 12.51 -9.86
N LYS A 154 -26.97 11.58 -9.78
CA LYS A 154 -27.40 10.74 -10.92
C LYS A 154 -26.22 9.97 -11.56
N PHE A 155 -25.25 9.59 -10.77
CA PHE A 155 -24.11 8.78 -11.18
C PHE A 155 -24.44 7.29 -11.01
N PRO A 156 -24.77 6.57 -12.11
CA PRO A 156 -25.18 5.18 -11.99
C PRO A 156 -24.02 4.28 -11.62
N VAL A 157 -24.31 3.32 -10.75
CA VAL A 157 -23.38 2.23 -10.37
C VAL A 157 -23.93 0.95 -10.96
N ASP A 158 -23.35 0.52 -12.07
CA ASP A 158 -23.84 -0.59 -12.90
C ASP A 158 -22.69 -1.32 -13.62
N SER A 159 -23.00 -2.11 -14.65
CA SER A 159 -22.00 -2.86 -15.41
C SER A 159 -21.02 -2.01 -16.21
N SER A 160 -21.27 -0.71 -16.39
CA SER A 160 -20.33 0.22 -17.02
C SER A 160 -19.47 1.01 -16.02
N THR A 161 -19.54 0.64 -14.74
CA THR A 161 -18.79 1.29 -13.66
C THR A 161 -17.63 0.39 -13.19
N ALA A 162 -16.41 0.92 -13.18
CA ALA A 162 -15.29 0.34 -12.42
C ALA A 162 -15.27 0.92 -11.02
N VAL A 163 -15.02 0.07 -10.03
CA VAL A 163 -14.76 0.47 -8.65
C VAL A 163 -13.37 0.00 -8.27
N ILE A 164 -12.48 0.94 -8.04
CA ILE A 164 -11.16 0.68 -7.51
C ILE A 164 -11.20 0.77 -5.98
N VAL A 165 -10.62 -0.22 -5.32
CA VAL A 165 -10.44 -0.24 -3.87
C VAL A 165 -8.94 -0.28 -3.58
N ASP A 166 -8.44 0.75 -2.89
CA ASP A 166 -7.09 0.72 -2.33
C ASP A 166 -7.04 -0.29 -1.17
N LEU A 167 -5.92 -1.01 -1.01
CA LEU A 167 -5.83 -2.10 -0.05
C LEU A 167 -5.25 -1.65 1.29
N ASP A 168 -4.02 -1.10 1.28
CA ASP A 168 -3.25 -0.79 2.48
C ASP A 168 -3.80 0.47 3.16
N LYS A 169 -4.19 0.36 4.42
CA LYS A 169 -4.83 1.43 5.21
C LYS A 169 -6.23 1.87 4.73
N THR A 170 -6.81 1.12 3.76
CA THR A 170 -8.17 1.30 3.25
C THR A 170 -9.01 0.04 3.49
N ALA A 171 -8.85 -1.01 2.68
CA ALA A 171 -9.54 -2.28 2.90
C ALA A 171 -8.96 -3.04 4.12
N LEU A 172 -7.65 -2.99 4.32
CA LEU A 172 -6.95 -3.52 5.49
C LEU A 172 -6.40 -2.39 6.35
N GLY A 173 -6.58 -2.49 7.65
CA GLY A 173 -5.97 -1.57 8.59
C GLY A 173 -6.39 -0.12 8.40
N ALA A 174 -7.68 0.15 8.31
CA ALA A 174 -8.25 1.46 7.98
C ALA A 174 -7.54 2.63 8.65
N ARG A 175 -7.17 3.65 7.85
CA ARG A 175 -6.46 4.85 8.32
C ARG A 175 -7.23 5.55 9.43
N GLY A 176 -6.50 5.89 10.52
CA GLY A 176 -7.06 6.52 11.71
C GLY A 176 -7.79 5.57 12.65
N ARG A 177 -8.08 4.31 12.23
CA ARG A 177 -8.69 3.27 13.05
C ARG A 177 -7.68 2.21 13.47
N ASN A 178 -7.01 1.57 12.51
CA ASN A 178 -6.16 0.39 12.74
C ASN A 178 -4.83 0.41 11.96
N ALA A 179 -4.55 1.47 11.20
CA ALA A 179 -3.35 1.59 10.36
C ALA A 179 -2.04 1.46 11.13
N HIS A 180 -2.03 1.79 12.43
CA HIS A 180 -0.84 1.70 13.28
C HIS A 180 -0.29 0.28 13.39
N VAL A 181 -1.15 -0.76 13.31
CA VAL A 181 -0.70 -2.16 13.36
C VAL A 181 0.12 -2.52 12.11
N ILE A 182 -0.29 -2.00 10.93
CA ILE A 182 0.50 -2.14 9.69
C ILE A 182 1.86 -1.45 9.83
N ASP A 183 1.87 -0.22 10.39
CA ASP A 183 3.12 0.53 10.59
C ASP A 183 4.04 -0.18 11.60
N GLN A 184 3.48 -0.73 12.69
CA GLN A 184 4.24 -1.54 13.66
C GLN A 184 4.83 -2.80 13.00
N ALA A 185 4.06 -3.52 12.19
CA ALA A 185 4.54 -4.69 11.47
C ALA A 185 5.73 -4.35 10.54
N ARG A 186 5.67 -3.20 9.86
CA ARG A 186 6.76 -2.69 9.02
C ARG A 186 8.01 -2.35 9.82
N VAL A 187 7.87 -1.59 10.90
CA VAL A 187 9.00 -1.24 11.78
C VAL A 187 9.66 -2.50 12.35
N GLN A 188 8.85 -3.47 12.80
CA GLN A 188 9.36 -4.75 13.31
C GLN A 188 10.10 -5.52 12.22
N ALA A 189 9.61 -5.49 10.98
CA ALA A 189 10.30 -6.14 9.85
C ALA A 189 11.67 -5.53 9.56
N VAL A 190 11.80 -4.20 9.64
CA VAL A 190 13.09 -3.51 9.51
C VAL A 190 14.03 -3.96 10.65
N GLN A 191 13.54 -3.90 11.90
CA GLN A 191 14.31 -4.31 13.08
C GLN A 191 14.80 -5.75 12.95
N ASP A 192 13.90 -6.70 12.63
CA ASP A 192 14.25 -8.11 12.46
C ASP A 192 15.30 -8.32 11.36
N THR A 193 15.16 -7.59 10.25
CA THR A 193 16.11 -7.71 9.13
C THR A 193 17.49 -7.23 9.55
N VAL A 194 17.58 -6.07 10.17
CA VAL A 194 18.84 -5.49 10.64
C VAL A 194 19.45 -6.37 11.73
N ALA A 195 18.64 -6.81 12.72
CA ALA A 195 19.09 -7.69 13.79
C ALA A 195 19.63 -9.03 13.27
N ASN A 196 18.94 -9.65 12.31
CA ASN A 196 19.39 -10.92 11.73
C ASN A 196 20.71 -10.79 10.95
N LEU A 197 20.94 -9.65 10.30
CA LEU A 197 22.13 -9.40 9.50
C LEU A 197 23.34 -8.99 10.36
N LEU A 198 23.12 -8.21 11.43
CA LEU A 198 24.18 -7.82 12.37
C LEU A 198 24.47 -8.88 13.43
N GLY A 199 23.52 -9.76 13.72
CA GLY A 199 23.70 -10.81 14.71
C GLY A 199 24.04 -10.26 16.10
N ASN A 200 25.21 -10.63 16.64
CA ASN A 200 25.65 -10.19 17.97
C ASN A 200 26.01 -8.70 18.05
N ASP A 201 26.25 -8.04 16.92
CA ASP A 201 26.61 -6.62 16.86
C ASP A 201 25.35 -5.72 16.82
N PHE A 202 24.15 -6.31 16.85
CA PHE A 202 22.89 -5.55 16.85
C PHE A 202 22.64 -4.87 18.20
N ASP A 203 22.56 -3.53 18.17
CA ASP A 203 22.07 -2.71 19.29
C ASP A 203 20.67 -2.19 18.99
N GLU A 204 19.68 -2.73 19.70
CA GLU A 204 18.27 -2.36 19.55
C GLU A 204 17.99 -0.89 19.88
N THR A 205 18.70 -0.34 20.86
CA THR A 205 18.51 1.05 21.29
C THR A 205 19.06 2.03 20.26
N ALA A 206 20.25 1.76 19.75
CA ALA A 206 20.87 2.52 18.69
C ALA A 206 20.02 2.45 17.40
N PHE A 207 19.56 1.25 17.03
CA PHE A 207 18.65 1.06 15.89
C PHE A 207 17.37 1.89 16.01
N LYS A 208 16.66 1.79 17.14
CA LYS A 208 15.40 2.55 17.36
C LYS A 208 15.62 4.05 17.26
N THR A 209 16.72 4.53 17.84
CA THR A 209 17.09 5.95 17.78
C THR A 209 17.33 6.40 16.34
N ALA A 210 18.14 5.64 15.58
CA ALA A 210 18.44 5.95 14.19
C ALA A 210 17.18 5.91 13.31
N TYR A 211 16.39 4.83 13.42
CA TYR A 211 15.17 4.66 12.64
C TYR A 211 14.17 5.78 12.92
N GLN A 212 13.86 6.08 14.19
CA GLN A 212 12.90 7.11 14.56
C GLN A 212 13.36 8.50 14.11
N HIS A 213 14.65 8.77 14.18
CA HIS A 213 15.22 10.05 13.74
C HIS A 213 15.13 10.20 12.22
N LEU A 214 15.63 9.23 11.46
CA LEU A 214 15.71 9.30 9.99
C LEU A 214 14.36 9.06 9.28
N ASN A 215 13.33 8.56 9.98
CA ASN A 215 11.97 8.41 9.45
C ASN A 215 11.15 9.70 9.55
N GLN A 216 11.71 10.82 10.00
CA GLN A 216 11.03 12.11 10.06
C GLN A 216 10.98 12.76 8.69
N VAL A 217 9.95 13.60 8.48
CA VAL A 217 9.67 14.26 7.19
C VAL A 217 10.89 15.05 6.66
N GLU A 218 11.71 15.63 7.54
CA GLU A 218 12.89 16.37 7.15
C GLU A 218 13.93 15.53 6.38
N PHE A 219 13.94 14.21 6.58
CA PHE A 219 14.86 13.28 5.90
C PHE A 219 14.25 12.59 4.67
N HIS A 220 12.96 12.81 4.37
CA HIS A 220 12.33 12.25 3.18
C HIS A 220 13.01 12.67 1.86
N PRO A 221 13.55 13.89 1.70
CA PRO A 221 14.33 14.21 0.50
C PRO A 221 15.54 13.29 0.30
N PHE A 222 16.22 12.90 1.37
CA PHE A 222 17.36 11.99 1.35
C PHE A 222 16.94 10.54 1.07
N THR A 223 15.92 10.02 1.76
CA THR A 223 15.48 8.64 1.61
C THR A 223 14.44 8.44 0.47
N GLY A 224 13.96 9.52 -0.16
CA GLY A 224 12.86 9.46 -1.12
C GLY A 224 11.56 8.91 -0.54
N ASP A 225 11.35 9.00 0.80
CA ASP A 225 10.27 8.34 1.55
C ASP A 225 10.21 6.82 1.28
N ASN A 226 11.36 6.21 0.97
CA ASN A 226 11.48 4.79 0.67
C ASN A 226 12.00 4.01 1.88
N GLN A 227 11.19 3.10 2.38
CA GLN A 227 11.52 2.29 3.55
C GLN A 227 12.66 1.30 3.31
N ASP A 228 12.93 0.88 2.06
CA ASP A 228 14.12 0.07 1.73
C ASP A 228 15.38 0.86 1.97
N TYR A 229 15.38 2.13 1.57
CA TYR A 229 16.51 3.03 1.76
C TYR A 229 16.76 3.29 3.24
N LEU A 230 15.68 3.58 3.99
CA LEU A 230 15.79 3.76 5.44
C LEU A 230 16.30 2.51 6.16
N ALA A 231 15.77 1.32 5.81
CA ALA A 231 16.22 0.05 6.37
C ALA A 231 17.71 -0.22 6.09
N TYR A 232 18.16 0.06 4.87
CA TYR A 232 19.56 -0.08 4.49
C TYR A 232 20.46 0.91 5.25
N VAL A 233 20.06 2.17 5.37
CA VAL A 233 20.80 3.18 6.14
C VAL A 233 20.96 2.72 7.60
N CYS A 234 19.87 2.21 8.22
CA CYS A 234 19.95 1.66 9.58
C CYS A 234 20.89 0.45 9.69
N LEU A 235 20.96 -0.40 8.65
CA LEU A 235 21.91 -1.53 8.62
C LEU A 235 23.36 -1.04 8.60
N ILE A 236 23.67 -0.03 7.77
CA ILE A 236 25.03 0.52 7.67
C ILE A 236 25.43 1.27 8.93
N LEU A 237 24.52 2.01 9.57
CA LEU A 237 24.76 2.62 10.88
C LEU A 237 25.06 1.57 11.96
N GLY A 238 24.34 0.45 11.94
CA GLY A 238 24.58 -0.67 12.87
C GLY A 238 25.86 -1.45 12.62
N SER A 239 26.54 -1.27 11.49
CA SER A 239 27.85 -1.85 11.19
C SER A 239 29.05 -0.98 11.62
N ASP A 240 28.77 0.16 12.27
CA ASP A 240 29.77 1.17 12.69
C ASP A 240 30.59 1.77 11.55
N LEU A 241 30.25 1.52 10.28
CA LEU A 241 30.91 2.15 9.13
C LEU A 241 30.62 3.66 9.06
N VAL A 242 29.43 4.07 9.52
CA VAL A 242 28.97 5.47 9.52
C VAL A 242 28.35 5.78 10.89
N ASP A 243 28.67 6.95 11.44
CA ASP A 243 28.06 7.47 12.67
C ASP A 243 26.78 8.26 12.38
N LEU A 244 25.73 8.06 13.19
CA LEU A 244 24.43 8.74 13.01
C LEU A 244 24.56 10.26 13.08
N THR A 245 25.32 10.79 14.04
CA THR A 245 25.45 12.24 14.22
C THR A 245 26.10 12.89 12.99
N SER A 246 27.19 12.28 12.50
CA SER A 246 27.89 12.71 11.31
C SER A 246 27.00 12.63 10.06
N LEU A 247 26.23 11.56 9.91
CA LEU A 247 25.28 11.40 8.78
C LEU A 247 24.22 12.50 8.79
N VAL A 248 23.61 12.76 9.94
CA VAL A 248 22.59 13.80 10.10
C VAL A 248 23.15 15.20 9.78
N GLU A 249 24.36 15.52 10.24
CA GLU A 249 25.02 16.79 9.92
C GLU A 249 25.33 16.94 8.42
N GLU A 250 25.73 15.86 7.75
CA GLU A 250 26.01 15.87 6.33
C GLU A 250 24.74 16.08 5.50
N ILE A 251 23.63 15.43 5.87
CA ILE A 251 22.32 15.61 5.21
C ILE A 251 21.84 17.06 5.41
N ARG A 252 21.83 17.54 6.65
CA ARG A 252 21.37 18.91 6.98
C ARG A 252 22.21 20.00 6.32
N SER A 253 23.50 19.77 6.14
CA SER A 253 24.40 20.69 5.44
C SER A 253 24.41 20.53 3.91
N ALA A 254 23.56 19.65 3.37
CA ALA A 254 23.49 19.30 1.94
C ALA A 254 24.83 18.81 1.35
N ARG A 255 25.73 18.29 2.18
CA ARG A 255 26.95 17.58 1.73
C ARG A 255 26.62 16.17 1.25
N LEU A 256 25.53 15.61 1.75
CA LEU A 256 24.93 14.36 1.32
C LEU A 256 23.47 14.63 0.97
N ASP A 257 23.14 14.60 -0.30
CA ASP A 257 21.87 15.09 -0.86
C ASP A 257 20.89 13.97 -1.22
N SER A 258 21.39 12.74 -1.39
CA SER A 258 20.55 11.63 -1.86
C SER A 258 21.03 10.28 -1.34
N PHE A 259 20.12 9.32 -1.33
CA PHE A 259 20.43 7.93 -1.01
C PHE A 259 21.41 7.30 -2.01
N GLU A 260 21.30 7.66 -3.27
CA GLU A 260 22.20 7.20 -4.34
C GLU A 260 23.65 7.62 -4.06
N THR A 261 23.88 8.85 -3.59
CA THR A 261 25.20 9.33 -3.16
C THR A 261 25.70 8.57 -1.92
N PHE A 262 24.80 8.28 -0.98
CA PHE A 262 25.13 7.49 0.22
C PHE A 262 25.56 6.08 -0.11
N ILE A 263 24.76 5.34 -0.89
CA ILE A 263 25.06 3.93 -1.20
C ILE A 263 26.33 3.81 -2.07
N GLN A 264 26.60 4.78 -2.95
CA GLN A 264 27.86 4.83 -3.71
C GLN A 264 29.06 5.01 -2.77
N ARG A 265 28.98 5.87 -1.76
CA ARG A 265 30.04 6.07 -0.77
C ARG A 265 30.30 4.80 0.07
N VAL A 266 29.25 4.01 0.34
CA VAL A 266 29.42 2.69 1.02
C VAL A 266 30.09 1.70 0.06
N GLU A 267 29.74 1.68 -1.24
CA GLU A 267 30.41 0.87 -2.26
C GLU A 267 31.92 1.16 -2.32
N ASP A 268 32.31 2.45 -2.29
CA ASP A 268 33.72 2.87 -2.28
C ASP A 268 34.50 2.36 -1.04
N GLN A 269 33.78 1.97 -0.01
CA GLN A 269 34.32 1.49 1.27
C GLN A 269 33.88 0.03 1.60
N VAL A 270 33.37 -0.72 0.62
CA VAL A 270 32.78 -2.06 0.82
C VAL A 270 33.71 -3.03 1.53
N ASN A 271 35.00 -2.91 1.32
CA ASN A 271 36.03 -3.74 1.98
C ASN A 271 36.15 -3.52 3.51
N ALA A 272 35.54 -2.44 4.04
CA ALA A 272 35.48 -2.18 5.48
C ALA A 272 34.29 -2.87 6.14
N LEU A 273 33.32 -3.34 5.36
CA LEU A 273 32.17 -4.11 5.87
C LEU A 273 32.58 -5.55 6.20
N PRO A 274 31.93 -6.17 7.20
CA PRO A 274 31.99 -7.61 7.39
C PRO A 274 31.56 -8.34 6.09
N PRO A 275 32.18 -9.49 5.72
CA PRO A 275 31.90 -10.15 4.45
C PRO A 275 30.43 -10.41 4.16
N ALA A 276 29.66 -10.86 5.17
CA ALA A 276 28.23 -11.10 5.01
C ALA A 276 27.43 -9.82 4.72
N LEU A 277 27.84 -8.67 5.25
CA LEU A 277 27.21 -7.38 4.94
C LEU A 277 27.66 -6.83 3.60
N ALA A 278 28.91 -7.11 3.18
CA ALA A 278 29.39 -6.73 1.86
C ALA A 278 28.59 -7.44 0.74
N ASP A 279 28.25 -8.73 0.91
CA ASP A 279 27.41 -9.47 -0.03
C ASP A 279 26.01 -8.85 -0.12
N ILE A 280 25.38 -8.57 1.01
CA ILE A 280 24.05 -7.90 1.07
C ILE A 280 24.10 -6.49 0.46
N HIS A 281 25.14 -5.72 0.75
CA HIS A 281 25.34 -4.42 0.14
C HIS A 281 25.44 -4.53 -1.38
N SER A 282 26.24 -5.47 -1.89
CA SER A 282 26.40 -5.67 -3.35
C SER A 282 25.07 -5.96 -4.04
N ASP A 283 24.23 -6.81 -3.44
CA ASP A 283 22.88 -7.10 -3.97
C ASP A 283 21.99 -5.85 -3.99
N ILE A 284 21.96 -5.10 -2.88
CA ILE A 284 21.15 -3.87 -2.77
C ILE A 284 21.67 -2.80 -3.75
N TYR A 285 22.99 -2.62 -3.83
CA TYR A 285 23.63 -1.67 -4.74
C TYR A 285 23.28 -1.99 -6.19
N ALA A 286 23.41 -3.25 -6.62
CA ALA A 286 23.03 -3.68 -7.97
C ALA A 286 21.55 -3.40 -8.28
N ASN A 287 20.64 -3.68 -7.35
CA ASN A 287 19.22 -3.39 -7.50
C ASN A 287 18.95 -1.87 -7.61
N VAL A 288 19.63 -1.05 -6.81
CA VAL A 288 19.53 0.43 -6.91
C VAL A 288 20.00 0.92 -8.27
N GLN A 289 21.12 0.41 -8.78
CA GLN A 289 21.64 0.78 -10.11
C GLN A 289 20.67 0.39 -11.24
N LEU A 290 19.91 -0.68 -11.07
CA LEU A 290 18.85 -1.08 -12.00
C LEU A 290 17.57 -0.24 -11.85
N GLY A 291 17.52 0.65 -10.85
CA GLY A 291 16.35 1.47 -10.55
C GLY A 291 15.19 0.67 -9.95
N ASP A 292 15.49 -0.46 -9.29
CA ASP A 292 14.48 -1.22 -8.55
C ASP A 292 13.96 -0.39 -7.37
N PRO A 293 12.65 -0.14 -7.29
CA PRO A 293 12.07 0.66 -6.20
C PRO A 293 12.07 -0.06 -4.84
N THR A 294 12.36 -1.37 -4.83
CA THR A 294 12.41 -2.22 -3.62
C THR A 294 13.72 -2.99 -3.55
N PRO A 295 14.87 -2.31 -3.46
CA PRO A 295 16.16 -2.96 -3.61
C PRO A 295 16.51 -3.90 -2.44
N PHE A 296 15.89 -3.73 -1.26
CA PHE A 296 16.20 -4.52 -0.07
C PHE A 296 15.22 -5.70 0.11
N LYS A 297 15.34 -6.72 -0.75
CA LYS A 297 14.43 -7.86 -0.82
C LYS A 297 14.28 -8.62 0.50
N ALA A 298 15.34 -8.77 1.29
CA ALA A 298 15.27 -9.44 2.60
C ALA A 298 14.33 -8.70 3.57
N PHE A 299 14.40 -7.37 3.62
CA PHE A 299 13.46 -6.55 4.40
C PHE A 299 12.01 -6.75 3.93
N ARG A 300 11.75 -6.74 2.62
CA ARG A 300 10.39 -6.88 2.09
C ARG A 300 9.79 -8.26 2.38
N ARG A 301 10.61 -9.33 2.36
CA ARG A 301 10.17 -10.67 2.78
C ARG A 301 9.81 -10.70 4.28
N ASN A 302 10.60 -10.05 5.12
CA ASN A 302 10.28 -9.93 6.55
C ASN A 302 9.01 -9.07 6.78
N GLU A 303 8.80 -8.01 5.98
CA GLU A 303 7.56 -7.22 6.02
C GLU A 303 6.34 -8.08 5.66
N PHE A 304 6.44 -8.96 4.65
CA PHE A 304 5.40 -9.95 4.35
C PHE A 304 5.09 -10.81 5.57
N LEU A 305 6.10 -11.47 6.13
CA LEU A 305 5.93 -12.36 7.29
C LEU A 305 5.32 -11.64 8.50
N ARG A 306 5.77 -10.42 8.81
CA ARG A 306 5.22 -9.61 9.90
C ARG A 306 3.79 -9.16 9.62
N THR A 307 3.47 -8.79 8.39
CA THR A 307 2.10 -8.43 8.00
C THR A 307 1.15 -9.61 8.18
N VAL A 308 1.44 -10.77 7.59
CA VAL A 308 0.56 -11.94 7.70
C VAL A 308 0.48 -12.50 9.11
N SER A 309 1.55 -12.38 9.93
CA SER A 309 1.52 -12.77 11.34
C SER A 309 0.62 -11.89 12.21
N LYS A 310 0.20 -10.72 11.70
CA LYS A 310 -0.73 -9.79 12.33
C LYS A 310 -2.14 -9.87 11.75
N MET A 311 -2.40 -10.78 10.82
CA MET A 311 -3.72 -11.03 10.26
C MET A 311 -4.29 -12.31 10.87
N GLY A 312 -5.52 -12.25 11.41
CA GLY A 312 -6.19 -13.39 12.01
C GLY A 312 -5.40 -14.04 13.16
N CYS A 313 -4.67 -13.27 13.93
CA CYS A 313 -3.79 -13.78 14.97
C CYS A 313 -4.45 -13.85 16.36
N LEU A 314 -5.60 -13.24 16.54
CA LEU A 314 -6.37 -13.28 17.78
C LEU A 314 -7.59 -14.21 17.65
N GLY A 315 -8.12 -14.69 18.77
CA GLY A 315 -9.31 -15.56 18.79
C GLY A 315 -10.62 -14.78 18.73
N ASP A 316 -11.72 -15.48 18.46
CA ASP A 316 -13.08 -14.91 18.36
C ASP A 316 -13.57 -14.24 19.66
N GLU A 317 -12.96 -14.57 20.80
CA GLU A 317 -13.26 -14.00 22.12
C GLU A 317 -12.58 -12.62 22.35
N ALA A 318 -11.68 -12.21 21.46
CA ALA A 318 -11.01 -10.93 21.59
C ALA A 318 -11.99 -9.75 21.44
N SER A 319 -11.87 -8.77 22.30
CA SER A 319 -12.66 -7.53 22.21
C SER A 319 -12.26 -6.71 20.97
N VAL A 320 -13.17 -5.82 20.55
CA VAL A 320 -12.89 -4.89 19.42
C VAL A 320 -11.62 -4.09 19.67
N GLU A 321 -11.39 -3.64 20.92
CA GLU A 321 -10.22 -2.88 21.31
C GLU A 321 -8.93 -3.69 21.17
N GLU A 322 -8.94 -4.96 21.58
CA GLU A 322 -7.79 -5.87 21.45
C GLU A 322 -7.49 -6.17 19.97
N LEU A 323 -8.52 -6.44 19.18
CA LEU A 323 -8.39 -6.66 17.74
C LEU A 323 -7.80 -5.45 17.04
N LEU A 324 -8.32 -4.25 17.32
CA LEU A 324 -7.82 -3.00 16.72
C LEU A 324 -6.40 -2.66 17.16
N ALA A 325 -5.98 -3.06 18.36
CA ALA A 325 -4.63 -2.80 18.87
C ALA A 325 -3.58 -3.82 18.38
N GLY A 326 -3.96 -5.06 18.13
CA GLY A 326 -3.04 -6.17 17.92
C GLY A 326 -3.09 -6.85 16.55
N GLU A 327 -4.18 -6.70 15.81
CA GLU A 327 -4.42 -7.39 14.54
C GLU A 327 -4.67 -6.42 13.38
N ILE A 328 -4.21 -6.75 12.19
CA ILE A 328 -4.56 -6.03 10.95
C ILE A 328 -5.93 -6.53 10.51
N VAL A 329 -6.95 -5.71 10.72
CA VAL A 329 -8.34 -6.08 10.46
C VAL A 329 -8.85 -5.56 9.11
N LEU A 330 -9.87 -6.21 8.57
CA LEU A 330 -10.56 -5.80 7.35
C LEU A 330 -11.66 -4.79 7.68
N THR A 331 -11.77 -3.74 6.86
CA THR A 331 -12.72 -2.65 7.03
C THR A 331 -14.11 -3.05 6.53
N GLN A 332 -15.07 -3.22 7.44
CA GLN A 332 -16.43 -3.70 7.10
C GLN A 332 -17.15 -2.78 6.14
N GLU A 333 -17.05 -1.48 6.31
CA GLU A 333 -17.74 -0.49 5.46
C GLU A 333 -17.28 -0.61 4.00
N VAL A 334 -15.97 -0.79 3.79
CA VAL A 334 -15.39 -1.00 2.45
C VAL A 334 -15.88 -2.32 1.86
N ARG A 335 -15.79 -3.42 2.64
CA ARG A 335 -16.25 -4.75 2.22
C ARG A 335 -17.74 -4.76 1.86
N ALA A 336 -18.58 -4.21 2.72
CA ALA A 336 -20.03 -4.20 2.53
C ALA A 336 -20.44 -3.38 1.29
N MET A 337 -19.87 -2.18 1.14
CA MET A 337 -20.20 -1.29 0.03
C MET A 337 -19.66 -1.82 -1.30
N ALA A 338 -18.44 -2.36 -1.33
CA ALA A 338 -17.89 -3.01 -2.51
C ALA A 338 -18.79 -4.20 -2.95
N GLY A 339 -19.24 -5.03 -2.00
CA GLY A 339 -20.18 -6.11 -2.25
C GLY A 339 -21.53 -5.61 -2.82
N GLU A 340 -22.05 -4.47 -2.33
CA GLU A 340 -23.26 -3.86 -2.85
C GLU A 340 -23.07 -3.37 -4.29
N TRP A 341 -22.00 -2.66 -4.59
CA TRP A 341 -21.70 -2.19 -5.93
C TRP A 341 -21.49 -3.34 -6.92
N ARG A 342 -20.84 -4.43 -6.48
CA ARG A 342 -20.72 -5.66 -7.29
C ARG A 342 -22.10 -6.26 -7.62
N ARG A 343 -23.02 -6.31 -6.65
CA ARG A 343 -24.40 -6.80 -6.89
C ARG A 343 -25.15 -5.94 -7.90
N ARG A 344 -24.89 -4.63 -7.94
CA ARG A 344 -25.44 -3.71 -8.98
C ARG A 344 -24.75 -3.90 -10.34
N GLY A 345 -23.66 -4.67 -10.40
CA GLY A 345 -22.98 -5.02 -11.66
C GLY A 345 -21.62 -4.35 -11.86
N ALA A 346 -21.17 -3.50 -10.96
CA ALA A 346 -19.87 -2.84 -11.07
C ALA A 346 -18.70 -3.85 -11.10
N LEU A 347 -17.65 -3.53 -11.82
CA LEU A 347 -16.38 -4.24 -11.76
C LEU A 347 -15.63 -3.79 -10.52
N LEU A 348 -15.23 -4.70 -9.66
CA LEU A 348 -14.33 -4.41 -8.55
C LEU A 348 -12.88 -4.70 -8.96
N PHE A 349 -11.95 -3.82 -8.58
CA PHE A 349 -10.53 -4.01 -8.83
C PHE A 349 -9.70 -3.44 -7.67
N GLY A 350 -8.75 -4.23 -7.14
CA GLY A 350 -7.87 -3.83 -6.04
C GLY A 350 -6.59 -3.17 -6.54
N LEU A 351 -6.17 -2.09 -5.90
CA LEU A 351 -4.86 -1.47 -6.11
C LEU A 351 -4.09 -1.40 -4.80
N SER A 352 -2.79 -1.72 -4.85
CA SER A 352 -1.88 -1.48 -3.73
C SER A 352 -0.52 -1.02 -4.25
N ASP A 353 0.05 0.00 -3.62
CA ASP A 353 1.45 0.39 -3.85
C ASP A 353 2.44 -0.39 -2.94
N LYS A 354 1.92 -1.40 -2.20
CA LYS A 354 2.76 -2.30 -1.41
C LYS A 354 3.59 -3.19 -2.33
N PRO A 355 4.90 -3.36 -2.07
CA PRO A 355 5.76 -4.22 -2.87
C PRO A 355 5.22 -5.65 -2.98
N ASP A 356 5.40 -6.28 -4.14
CA ASP A 356 4.99 -7.66 -4.37
C ASP A 356 5.67 -8.61 -3.38
N GLU A 357 6.96 -8.40 -3.10
CA GLU A 357 7.73 -9.18 -2.13
C GLU A 357 7.22 -9.05 -0.68
N ALA A 358 6.53 -7.94 -0.38
CA ALA A 358 5.87 -7.70 0.91
C ALA A 358 4.39 -8.09 0.93
N SER A 359 3.88 -8.66 -0.19
CA SER A 359 2.46 -8.94 -0.39
C SER A 359 2.16 -10.37 -0.82
N ILE A 360 3.14 -11.03 -1.45
CA ILE A 360 3.01 -12.37 -2.03
C ILE A 360 4.09 -13.26 -1.43
N PRO A 361 3.74 -14.50 -0.99
CA PRO A 361 4.74 -15.43 -0.46
C PRO A 361 5.71 -15.89 -1.55
N THR A 362 6.96 -16.15 -1.17
CA THR A 362 7.88 -16.89 -2.05
C THR A 362 7.36 -18.32 -2.26
N PRO A 363 7.83 -19.05 -3.31
CA PRO A 363 7.44 -20.45 -3.51
C PRO A 363 7.68 -21.32 -2.27
N GLU A 364 8.75 -21.06 -1.51
CA GLU A 364 9.08 -21.79 -0.27
C GLU A 364 8.05 -21.49 0.83
N LEU A 365 7.67 -20.22 1.02
CA LEU A 365 6.65 -19.84 1.99
C LEU A 365 5.26 -20.35 1.57
N ALA A 366 4.93 -20.31 0.29
CA ALA A 366 3.69 -20.87 -0.23
C ALA A 366 3.61 -22.38 0.03
N SER A 367 4.72 -23.13 -0.12
CA SER A 367 4.80 -24.56 0.21
C SER A 367 4.59 -24.85 1.70
N GLN A 368 4.83 -23.87 2.58
CA GLN A 368 4.58 -23.92 4.02
C GLN A 368 3.15 -23.50 4.39
N GLY A 369 2.32 -23.15 3.38
CA GLY A 369 0.92 -22.77 3.59
C GLY A 369 0.66 -21.27 3.73
N TYR A 370 1.67 -20.40 3.55
CA TYR A 370 1.45 -18.97 3.53
C TYR A 370 0.66 -18.56 2.27
N LEU A 371 -0.31 -17.68 2.45
CA LEU A 371 -1.12 -17.11 1.38
C LEU A 371 -0.71 -15.66 1.12
N ALA A 372 -0.97 -15.17 -0.10
CA ALA A 372 -0.85 -13.74 -0.39
C ALA A 372 -1.76 -12.93 0.54
N ILE A 373 -1.38 -11.69 0.87
CA ILE A 373 -2.11 -10.84 1.85
C ILE A 373 -3.60 -10.78 1.52
N HIS A 374 -3.98 -10.59 0.26
CA HIS A 374 -5.37 -10.48 -0.14
C HIS A 374 -6.20 -11.77 0.07
N ARG A 375 -5.54 -12.91 0.22
CA ARG A 375 -6.17 -14.21 0.49
C ARG A 375 -6.08 -14.64 1.96
N THR A 376 -5.31 -13.91 2.76
CA THR A 376 -5.18 -14.18 4.20
C THR A 376 -6.42 -13.67 4.91
N ALA A 377 -7.12 -14.56 5.64
CA ALA A 377 -8.30 -14.20 6.41
C ALA A 377 -7.92 -13.44 7.68
N THR A 378 -8.77 -12.50 8.08
CA THR A 378 -8.61 -11.72 9.30
C THR A 378 -10.00 -11.30 9.82
N HIS A 379 -10.08 -10.78 11.05
CA HIS A 379 -11.34 -10.25 11.57
C HIS A 379 -11.82 -9.03 10.76
N VAL A 380 -13.12 -8.92 10.64
CA VAL A 380 -13.79 -7.81 9.96
C VAL A 380 -14.39 -6.89 11.01
N ILE A 381 -13.98 -5.62 11.03
CA ILE A 381 -14.45 -4.63 12.00
C ILE A 381 -15.00 -3.40 11.30
N GLY A 382 -16.14 -2.89 11.78
CA GLY A 382 -16.74 -1.66 11.30
C GLY A 382 -17.90 -1.19 12.16
N GLN A 383 -18.56 -0.11 11.72
CA GLN A 383 -19.74 0.42 12.38
C GLN A 383 -20.95 -0.49 12.12
N LYS A 384 -21.78 -0.64 13.15
CA LYS A 384 -23.13 -1.21 12.98
C LYS A 384 -24.02 -0.15 12.35
N ASP A 385 -24.76 -0.53 11.30
CA ASP A 385 -25.82 0.27 10.70
C ASP A 385 -26.95 0.61 11.72
#